data_55e44ccd915716972dc812d2a3d4ddf4
#
_entry.id   55e44ccd915716972dc812d2a3d4ddf4
#
_cell.length_a   1.000
_cell.length_b   1.000
_cell.length_c   1.000
_cell.angle_alpha   90.00
_cell.angle_beta   90.00
_cell.angle_gamma   90.00
#
_symmetry.space_group_name_H-M   'P 1'
#
loop_
_entity.id
_entity.type
_entity.pdbx_description
1 polymer ?
#
loop_
_entity_poly.entity_id
_entity_poly.type
_entity_poly.pdbx_seq_one_letter_code
_entity_poly.pdbx_strand_id
1 'polypeptide(L)'
;MHGVRVGARACFATHAGSEARVHPSRMPRYAELLEQLSQVRPLVGGRPLTLSEKLLYTHLLDPAVDLAGAGADASKVRGARYLRLGIDRLAMQDASAQMALLQFMTCGMSQSAVPASVHCDHLIQAFEGAQADLERSLDTQREVFAFLESACQKYGIEFWRPGSGIIHQIVLENYAAPGLLMLGTDSHTPNASGLGCLAIGVGGADAVDALTATPWELLAPKVLGVHLHGKLSPWCSAKDVILHLAGELTVRGGTGYIVEYFGAGLQTLPATGLATMSNMGAEIGATTSAFPYTPAMG
;
A
#
# COMPACT_ATOMS: atom_id res chain seq x y z
N MET A 1 15.40 29.04 37.54
CA MET A 1 14.32 28.47 36.71
C MET A 1 14.52 28.96 35.29
N HIS A 2 15.19 28.21 34.45
CA HIS A 2 15.39 28.53 33.03
C HIS A 2 14.55 27.53 32.22
N GLY A 3 13.48 28.04 31.64
CA GLY A 3 12.63 27.27 30.78
C GLY A 3 13.27 27.07 29.40
N VAL A 4 13.57 25.83 29.04
CA VAL A 4 13.99 25.45 27.70
C VAL A 4 12.74 25.37 26.84
N ARG A 5 12.56 26.31 25.92
CA ARG A 5 11.58 26.23 24.84
C ARG A 5 12.17 25.36 23.76
N VAL A 6 11.70 24.12 23.66
CA VAL A 6 11.93 23.25 22.49
C VAL A 6 10.97 23.70 21.39
N GLY A 7 11.45 24.49 20.47
CA GLY A 7 10.72 24.84 19.25
C GLY A 7 10.87 23.69 18.26
N ALA A 8 9.87 22.84 18.13
CA ALA A 8 9.77 21.92 17.01
C ALA A 8 9.52 22.73 15.74
N ARG A 9 10.57 23.07 15.00
CA ARG A 9 10.47 23.50 13.61
C ARG A 9 10.30 22.22 12.77
N ALA A 10 9.09 21.97 12.31
CA ALA A 10 8.85 21.04 11.22
C ALA A 10 9.68 21.50 10.02
N CYS A 11 10.73 20.77 9.72
CA CYS A 11 11.59 21.04 8.57
C CYS A 11 10.87 20.51 7.32
N PHE A 12 9.87 21.25 6.82
CA PHE A 12 9.45 21.08 5.44
C PHE A 12 10.58 21.64 4.57
N ALA A 13 11.43 20.76 4.05
CA ALA A 13 12.41 21.13 3.05
C ALA A 13 11.67 21.55 1.78
N THR A 14 11.44 22.84 1.61
CA THR A 14 11.03 23.42 0.35
C THR A 14 12.17 23.25 -0.65
N HIS A 15 12.02 22.32 -1.58
CA HIS A 15 12.89 22.23 -2.74
C HIS A 15 12.64 23.45 -3.63
N ALA A 16 13.50 24.47 -3.53
CA ALA A 16 13.68 25.44 -4.58
C ALA A 16 14.63 24.80 -5.62
N GLY A 17 14.13 24.41 -6.79
CA GLY A 17 15.00 24.19 -7.94
C GLY A 17 14.90 22.86 -8.71
N SER A 18 13.79 22.15 -8.67
CA SER A 18 13.36 21.33 -9.81
C SER A 18 11.84 21.38 -9.85
N GLU A 19 11.26 21.71 -10.99
CA GLU A 19 9.85 21.47 -11.24
C GLU A 19 9.67 19.94 -11.22
N ALA A 20 9.53 19.38 -10.02
CA ALA A 20 8.99 18.06 -9.83
C ALA A 20 7.60 18.13 -10.48
N ARG A 21 7.44 17.51 -11.65
CA ARG A 21 6.12 17.34 -12.25
C ARG A 21 5.29 16.57 -11.26
N VAL A 22 4.51 17.32 -10.46
CA VAL A 22 3.53 16.74 -9.56
C VAL A 22 2.57 15.94 -10.43
N HIS A 23 2.64 14.62 -10.31
CA HIS A 23 1.66 13.76 -10.98
C HIS A 23 0.26 14.24 -10.61
N PRO A 24 -0.62 14.46 -11.60
CA PRO A 24 -1.94 15.02 -11.35
C PRO A 24 -2.73 14.08 -10.44
N SER A 25 -3.26 14.67 -9.39
CA SER A 25 -4.16 14.17 -8.36
C SER A 25 -3.66 13.00 -7.48
N ARG A 26 -3.41 13.34 -6.23
CA ARG A 26 -3.30 12.38 -5.11
C ARG A 26 -4.66 11.74 -4.78
N MET A 27 -5.72 12.13 -5.46
CA MET A 27 -7.08 11.65 -5.24
C MET A 27 -7.46 10.55 -6.24
N PRO A 28 -8.07 9.44 -5.78
CA PRO A 28 -8.60 8.43 -6.68
C PRO A 28 -9.63 9.03 -7.64
N ARG A 29 -9.67 8.52 -8.86
CA ARG A 29 -10.63 8.92 -9.88
C ARG A 29 -11.97 8.23 -9.64
N TYR A 30 -12.68 8.61 -8.59
CA TYR A 30 -13.91 7.92 -8.16
C TYR A 30 -14.97 7.79 -9.25
N ALA A 31 -15.09 8.77 -10.14
CA ALA A 31 -16.04 8.69 -11.26
C ALA A 31 -15.70 7.54 -12.20
N GLU A 32 -14.41 7.37 -12.55
CA GLU A 32 -13.93 6.28 -13.41
C GLU A 32 -14.08 4.93 -12.70
N LEU A 33 -13.76 4.83 -11.41
CA LEU A 33 -13.95 3.61 -10.62
C LEU A 33 -15.43 3.18 -10.56
N LEU A 34 -16.35 4.13 -10.41
CA LEU A 34 -17.79 3.85 -10.41
C LEU A 34 -18.29 3.42 -11.79
N GLU A 35 -17.81 4.04 -12.85
CA GLU A 35 -18.11 3.65 -14.22
C GLU A 35 -17.61 2.23 -14.48
N GLN A 36 -16.36 1.92 -14.15
CA GLN A 36 -15.78 0.58 -14.25
C GLN A 36 -16.62 -0.45 -13.48
N LEU A 37 -17.04 -0.11 -12.27
CA LEU A 37 -17.89 -1.00 -11.46
C LEU A 37 -19.22 -1.28 -12.13
N SER A 38 -19.80 -0.30 -12.84
CA SER A 38 -21.03 -0.49 -13.61
C SER A 38 -20.87 -1.47 -14.76
N GLN A 39 -19.70 -1.46 -15.43
CA GLN A 39 -19.36 -2.40 -16.50
C GLN A 39 -19.07 -3.81 -15.96
N VAL A 40 -18.50 -3.94 -14.77
CA VAL A 40 -18.21 -5.23 -14.13
C VAL A 40 -19.47 -5.97 -13.67
N ARG A 41 -20.47 -5.25 -13.14
CA ARG A 41 -21.68 -5.85 -12.56
C ARG A 41 -22.39 -6.88 -13.45
N PRO A 42 -22.65 -6.63 -14.74
CA PRO A 42 -23.27 -7.62 -15.61
C PRO A 42 -22.39 -8.85 -15.85
N LEU A 43 -21.05 -8.69 -15.91
CA LEU A 43 -20.11 -9.78 -16.14
C LEU A 43 -20.11 -10.80 -15.00
N VAL A 44 -20.42 -10.35 -13.78
CA VAL A 44 -20.54 -11.21 -12.59
C VAL A 44 -21.98 -11.59 -12.27
N GLY A 45 -22.88 -11.53 -13.27
CA GLY A 45 -24.28 -11.96 -13.14
C GLY A 45 -25.12 -11.10 -12.18
N GLY A 46 -24.73 -9.85 -11.95
CA GLY A 46 -25.46 -8.91 -11.06
C GLY A 46 -25.42 -9.28 -9.57
N ARG A 47 -24.63 -10.27 -9.16
CA ARG A 47 -24.53 -10.63 -7.75
C ARG A 47 -23.93 -9.50 -6.90
N PRO A 48 -24.21 -9.45 -5.60
CA PRO A 48 -23.50 -8.59 -4.68
C PRO A 48 -22.02 -8.89 -4.69
N LEU A 49 -21.19 -7.84 -4.73
CA LEU A 49 -19.73 -7.91 -4.61
C LEU A 49 -19.29 -7.58 -3.19
N THR A 50 -18.28 -8.28 -2.69
CA THR A 50 -17.56 -7.88 -1.48
C THR A 50 -16.80 -6.58 -1.73
N LEU A 51 -16.31 -5.92 -0.67
CA LEU A 51 -15.50 -4.72 -0.82
C LEU A 51 -14.21 -5.00 -1.60
N SER A 52 -13.54 -6.11 -1.26
CA SER A 52 -12.31 -6.56 -1.93
C SER A 52 -12.53 -6.78 -3.43
N GLU A 53 -13.64 -7.39 -3.82
CA GLU A 53 -14.00 -7.58 -5.24
C GLU A 53 -14.26 -6.23 -5.93
N LYS A 54 -14.96 -5.32 -5.28
CA LYS A 54 -15.20 -3.98 -5.84
C LYS A 54 -13.88 -3.27 -6.12
N LEU A 55 -12.98 -3.27 -5.14
CA LEU A 55 -11.67 -2.61 -5.26
C LEU A 55 -10.80 -3.27 -6.34
N LEU A 56 -10.71 -4.60 -6.39
CA LEU A 56 -9.93 -5.29 -7.43
C LEU A 56 -10.53 -5.12 -8.82
N TYR A 57 -11.86 -5.29 -8.95
CA TYR A 57 -12.49 -5.30 -10.27
C TYR A 57 -12.59 -3.91 -10.90
N THR A 58 -12.55 -2.85 -10.09
CA THR A 58 -12.45 -1.48 -10.61
C THR A 58 -11.06 -1.12 -11.15
N HIS A 59 -10.06 -1.97 -10.91
CA HIS A 59 -8.71 -1.80 -11.43
C HIS A 59 -8.35 -2.79 -12.56
N LEU A 60 -9.32 -3.60 -13.02
CA LEU A 60 -9.12 -4.48 -14.17
C LEU A 60 -8.87 -3.65 -15.44
N LEU A 61 -7.84 -4.00 -16.18
CA LEU A 61 -7.55 -3.36 -17.46
C LEU A 61 -8.53 -3.80 -18.57
N ASP A 62 -8.98 -5.05 -18.52
CA ASP A 62 -9.98 -5.59 -19.42
C ASP A 62 -10.96 -6.52 -18.67
N PRO A 63 -12.00 -5.94 -18.04
CA PRO A 63 -12.98 -6.74 -17.30
C PRO A 63 -13.69 -7.79 -18.14
N ALA A 64 -13.89 -7.52 -19.44
CA ALA A 64 -14.60 -8.46 -20.32
C ALA A 64 -13.81 -9.76 -20.55
N VAL A 65 -12.48 -9.65 -20.61
CA VAL A 65 -11.60 -10.81 -20.73
C VAL A 65 -11.40 -11.50 -19.39
N ASP A 66 -11.03 -10.74 -18.35
CA ASP A 66 -10.64 -11.32 -17.06
C ASP A 66 -11.82 -11.95 -16.32
N LEU A 67 -13.05 -11.45 -16.53
CA LEU A 67 -14.28 -11.99 -15.95
C LEU A 67 -15.14 -12.79 -16.94
N ALA A 68 -14.62 -13.12 -18.13
CA ALA A 68 -15.38 -13.86 -19.15
C ALA A 68 -15.97 -15.16 -18.60
N GLY A 69 -17.31 -15.35 -18.71
CA GLY A 69 -17.99 -16.55 -18.24
C GLY A 69 -17.99 -16.77 -16.73
N ALA A 70 -17.60 -15.75 -15.92
CA ALA A 70 -17.66 -15.82 -14.45
C ALA A 70 -19.12 -15.97 -13.98
N GLY A 71 -20.03 -15.14 -14.53
CA GLY A 71 -21.42 -15.12 -14.10
C GLY A 71 -21.55 -14.88 -12.59
N ALA A 72 -22.61 -15.39 -11.98
CA ALA A 72 -22.87 -15.21 -10.55
C ALA A 72 -21.99 -16.07 -9.62
N ASP A 73 -21.22 -17.00 -10.16
CA ASP A 73 -20.39 -17.93 -9.40
C ASP A 73 -19.01 -17.33 -9.09
N ALA A 74 -18.84 -16.82 -7.88
CA ALA A 74 -17.58 -16.22 -7.43
C ALA A 74 -16.40 -17.22 -7.43
N SER A 75 -16.66 -18.51 -7.29
CA SER A 75 -15.60 -19.53 -7.24
C SER A 75 -14.89 -19.71 -8.60
N LYS A 76 -15.53 -19.29 -9.69
CA LYS A 76 -14.92 -19.28 -11.01
C LYS A 76 -13.85 -18.18 -11.18
N VAL A 77 -13.76 -17.25 -10.23
CA VAL A 77 -12.78 -16.17 -10.23
C VAL A 77 -11.83 -16.31 -9.04
N ARG A 78 -12.37 -16.34 -7.83
CA ARG A 78 -11.59 -16.38 -6.57
C ARG A 78 -10.76 -17.66 -6.48
N GLY A 79 -9.44 -17.52 -6.45
CA GLY A 79 -8.49 -18.64 -6.41
C GLY A 79 -8.36 -19.42 -7.72
N ALA A 80 -8.99 -18.97 -8.81
CA ALA A 80 -9.07 -19.71 -10.07
C ALA A 80 -8.57 -18.95 -11.29
N ARG A 81 -8.52 -17.62 -11.24
CA ARG A 81 -8.13 -16.78 -12.39
C ARG A 81 -7.10 -15.76 -12.01
N TYR A 82 -6.25 -15.42 -12.96
CA TYR A 82 -5.40 -14.24 -12.87
C TYR A 82 -6.19 -13.00 -13.31
N LEU A 83 -6.02 -11.93 -12.55
CA LEU A 83 -6.58 -10.60 -12.81
C LEU A 83 -5.45 -9.71 -13.31
N ARG A 84 -5.65 -9.00 -14.41
CA ARG A 84 -4.69 -8.04 -14.95
C ARG A 84 -5.07 -6.63 -14.49
N LEU A 85 -4.30 -6.11 -13.55
CA LEU A 85 -4.64 -4.93 -12.79
C LEU A 85 -3.78 -3.73 -13.19
N GLY A 86 -4.41 -2.56 -13.30
CA GLY A 86 -3.75 -1.27 -13.36
C GLY A 86 -3.48 -0.77 -11.94
N ILE A 87 -2.24 -0.34 -11.69
CA ILE A 87 -1.81 0.11 -10.37
C ILE A 87 -1.85 1.64 -10.30
N ASP A 88 -2.39 2.18 -9.22
CA ASP A 88 -2.48 3.63 -9.01
C ASP A 88 -1.18 4.23 -8.48
N ARG A 89 -0.44 3.50 -7.64
CA ARG A 89 0.79 4.00 -7.02
C ARG A 89 1.72 2.86 -6.60
N LEU A 90 3.02 3.16 -6.65
CA LEU A 90 4.08 2.29 -6.13
C LEU A 90 4.85 3.00 -5.01
N ALA A 91 5.13 2.29 -3.91
CA ALA A 91 6.04 2.74 -2.85
C ALA A 91 7.18 1.73 -2.70
N MET A 92 8.43 2.21 -2.74
CA MET A 92 9.62 1.35 -2.66
C MET A 92 10.46 1.72 -1.44
N GLN A 93 10.93 0.73 -0.71
CA GLN A 93 11.94 0.94 0.33
C GLN A 93 13.35 0.90 -0.28
N ASP A 94 14.33 1.54 0.37
CA ASP A 94 15.66 1.78 -0.18
C ASP A 94 16.47 0.52 -0.52
N ALA A 95 16.35 -0.54 0.26
CA ALA A 95 17.11 -1.77 0.00
C ALA A 95 16.65 -2.49 -1.28
N SER A 96 15.34 -2.51 -1.57
CA SER A 96 14.77 -3.17 -2.76
C SER A 96 14.70 -2.25 -3.98
N ALA A 97 14.56 -0.92 -3.77
CA ALA A 97 14.47 0.06 -4.84
C ALA A 97 15.71 0.07 -5.76
N GLN A 98 16.90 -0.23 -5.22
CA GLN A 98 18.13 -0.31 -6.00
C GLN A 98 17.97 -1.26 -7.19
N MET A 99 17.56 -2.50 -6.92
CA MET A 99 17.40 -3.52 -7.96
C MET A 99 16.23 -3.19 -8.90
N ALA A 100 15.12 -2.70 -8.37
CA ALA A 100 13.97 -2.31 -9.18
C ALA A 100 14.32 -1.18 -10.15
N LEU A 101 15.03 -0.14 -9.69
CA LEU A 101 15.45 0.97 -10.54
C LEU A 101 16.51 0.57 -11.57
N LEU A 102 17.47 -0.29 -11.21
CA LEU A 102 18.43 -0.83 -12.18
C LEU A 102 17.73 -1.61 -13.29
N GLN A 103 16.76 -2.46 -12.96
CA GLN A 103 15.95 -3.17 -13.94
C GLN A 103 15.10 -2.20 -14.77
N PHE A 104 14.44 -1.22 -14.14
CA PHE A 104 13.65 -0.20 -14.83
C PHE A 104 14.48 0.60 -15.83
N MET A 105 15.73 0.90 -15.52
CA MET A 105 16.66 1.57 -16.45
C MET A 105 16.84 0.80 -17.76
N THR A 106 16.81 -0.53 -17.72
CA THR A 106 16.95 -1.36 -18.94
C THR A 106 15.70 -1.35 -19.82
N CYS A 107 14.55 -0.91 -19.29
CA CYS A 107 13.30 -0.81 -20.04
C CYS A 107 13.27 0.40 -20.97
N GLY A 108 14.23 1.32 -20.89
CA GLY A 108 14.35 2.48 -21.80
C GLY A 108 13.27 3.56 -21.62
N MET A 109 12.51 3.51 -20.53
CA MET A 109 11.48 4.52 -20.23
C MET A 109 12.10 5.85 -19.81
N SER A 110 11.49 6.95 -20.22
CA SER A 110 11.96 8.30 -19.85
C SER A 110 11.54 8.73 -18.44
N GLN A 111 10.45 8.16 -17.92
CA GLN A 111 9.90 8.41 -16.58
C GLN A 111 9.04 7.24 -16.13
N SER A 112 8.77 7.17 -14.82
CA SER A 112 7.78 6.21 -14.27
C SER A 112 6.41 6.43 -14.90
N ALA A 113 5.74 5.35 -15.27
CA ALA A 113 4.40 5.41 -15.85
C ALA A 113 3.30 5.62 -14.78
N VAL A 114 3.59 5.29 -13.53
CA VAL A 114 2.69 5.51 -12.39
C VAL A 114 3.36 6.39 -11.35
N PRO A 115 2.61 7.11 -10.51
CA PRO A 115 3.15 7.79 -9.34
C PRO A 115 3.92 6.82 -8.47
N ALA A 116 5.18 7.14 -8.18
CA ALA A 116 6.06 6.28 -7.39
C ALA A 116 6.87 7.07 -6.37
N SER A 117 7.27 6.42 -5.29
CA SER A 117 8.12 7.00 -4.26
C SER A 117 9.15 5.99 -3.74
N VAL A 118 10.34 6.50 -3.40
CA VAL A 118 11.40 5.75 -2.71
C VAL A 118 11.59 6.32 -1.31
N HIS A 119 11.69 5.45 -0.32
CA HIS A 119 11.81 5.81 1.09
C HIS A 119 13.07 5.19 1.68
N CYS A 120 13.91 6.05 2.30
CA CYS A 120 15.18 5.63 2.85
C CYS A 120 15.06 5.42 4.37
N ASP A 121 14.59 4.25 4.77
CA ASP A 121 14.39 3.89 6.18
C ASP A 121 15.00 2.54 6.58
N HIS A 122 15.14 1.58 5.66
CA HIS A 122 15.67 0.24 5.97
C HIS A 122 17.18 0.19 6.13
N LEU A 123 17.93 1.09 5.49
CA LEU A 123 19.39 1.15 5.61
C LEU A 123 19.88 1.98 6.80
N ILE A 124 18.98 2.48 7.64
CA ILE A 124 19.30 3.15 8.89
C ILE A 124 19.24 2.15 10.03
N GLN A 125 20.36 1.88 10.68
CA GLN A 125 20.45 0.96 11.81
C GLN A 125 20.35 1.71 13.13
N ALA A 126 19.31 1.45 13.91
CA ALA A 126 19.10 2.01 15.24
C ALA A 126 20.03 1.30 16.25
N PHE A 127 21.02 2.00 16.76
CA PHE A 127 22.02 1.45 17.70
C PHE A 127 22.35 2.41 18.86
N GLU A 128 22.76 3.65 18.59
CA GLU A 128 23.18 4.61 19.61
C GLU A 128 22.13 5.68 19.90
N GLY A 129 21.45 6.15 18.84
CA GLY A 129 20.45 7.20 18.90
C GLY A 129 20.28 7.88 17.55
N ALA A 130 19.16 8.58 17.38
CA ALA A 130 18.69 9.06 16.09
C ALA A 130 19.76 9.84 15.29
N GLN A 131 20.46 10.78 15.92
CA GLN A 131 21.43 11.61 15.22
C GLN A 131 22.68 10.83 14.79
N ALA A 132 23.30 10.09 15.73
CA ALA A 132 24.52 9.33 15.47
C ALA A 132 24.27 8.21 14.44
N ASP A 133 23.12 7.53 14.53
CA ASP A 133 22.76 6.46 13.62
C ASP A 133 22.47 6.98 12.22
N LEU A 134 21.83 8.13 12.09
CA LEU A 134 21.59 8.78 10.80
C LEU A 134 22.92 9.22 10.15
N GLU A 135 23.81 9.88 10.88
CA GLU A 135 25.12 10.32 10.38
C GLU A 135 25.96 9.13 9.91
N ARG A 136 26.00 8.05 10.69
CA ARG A 136 26.67 6.81 10.31
C ARG A 136 26.09 6.20 9.04
N SER A 137 24.76 6.16 8.91
CA SER A 137 24.08 5.60 7.72
C SER A 137 24.32 6.46 6.48
N LEU A 138 24.32 7.79 6.61
CA LEU A 138 24.64 8.72 5.52
C LEU A 138 26.07 8.54 5.00
N ASP A 139 27.00 8.19 5.86
CA ASP A 139 28.38 7.92 5.46
C ASP A 139 28.54 6.52 4.85
N THR A 140 28.05 5.49 5.52
CA THR A 140 28.24 4.09 5.10
C THR A 140 27.44 3.73 3.86
N GLN A 141 26.27 4.36 3.64
CA GLN A 141 25.35 4.09 2.51
C GLN A 141 25.35 5.23 1.48
N ARG A 142 26.37 6.07 1.48
CA ARG A 142 26.45 7.28 0.65
C ARG A 142 26.19 7.00 -0.83
N GLU A 143 26.81 5.96 -1.38
CA GLU A 143 26.68 5.60 -2.79
C GLU A 143 25.24 5.17 -3.13
N VAL A 144 24.63 4.38 -2.27
CA VAL A 144 23.23 3.91 -2.44
C VAL A 144 22.26 5.08 -2.44
N PHE A 145 22.35 5.94 -1.44
CA PHE A 145 21.45 7.10 -1.35
C PHE A 145 21.65 8.08 -2.52
N ALA A 146 22.88 8.32 -2.95
CA ALA A 146 23.18 9.15 -4.11
C ALA A 146 22.62 8.53 -5.41
N PHE A 147 22.74 7.22 -5.60
CA PHE A 147 22.14 6.51 -6.72
C PHE A 147 20.61 6.66 -6.71
N LEU A 148 19.96 6.35 -5.59
CA LEU A 148 18.51 6.42 -5.46
C LEU A 148 17.98 7.84 -5.72
N GLU A 149 18.62 8.87 -5.13
CA GLU A 149 18.24 10.28 -5.34
C GLU A 149 18.35 10.67 -6.82
N SER A 150 19.47 10.35 -7.46
CA SER A 150 19.70 10.68 -8.88
C SER A 150 18.75 9.95 -9.82
N ALA A 151 18.46 8.67 -9.55
CA ALA A 151 17.52 7.89 -10.33
C ALA A 151 16.08 8.41 -10.15
N CYS A 152 15.68 8.71 -8.92
CA CYS A 152 14.36 9.28 -8.63
C CYS A 152 14.17 10.61 -9.35
N GLN A 153 15.16 11.49 -9.31
CA GLN A 153 15.14 12.77 -10.02
C GLN A 153 15.00 12.58 -11.54
N LYS A 154 15.75 11.63 -12.12
CA LYS A 154 15.72 11.36 -13.55
C LYS A 154 14.36 10.84 -14.02
N TYR A 155 13.72 9.96 -13.24
CA TYR A 155 12.52 9.24 -13.65
C TYR A 155 11.21 9.79 -13.09
N GLY A 156 11.26 10.95 -12.41
CA GLY A 156 10.08 11.61 -11.85
C GLY A 156 9.47 10.85 -10.66
N ILE A 157 10.30 10.17 -9.89
CA ILE A 157 9.92 9.41 -8.69
C ILE A 157 10.18 10.29 -7.45
N GLU A 158 9.25 10.33 -6.50
CA GLU A 158 9.43 11.07 -5.25
C GLU A 158 10.51 10.40 -4.38
N PHE A 159 11.40 11.20 -3.80
CA PHE A 159 12.49 10.71 -2.96
C PHE A 159 12.38 11.19 -1.51
N TRP A 160 12.12 10.28 -0.61
CA TRP A 160 12.09 10.51 0.83
C TRP A 160 13.45 10.17 1.41
N ARG A 161 14.19 11.21 1.79
CA ARG A 161 15.58 11.12 2.25
C ARG A 161 15.73 10.34 3.55
N PRO A 162 16.93 9.78 3.82
CA PRO A 162 17.24 9.22 5.14
C PRO A 162 16.88 10.18 6.27
N GLY A 163 16.21 9.67 7.31
CA GLY A 163 15.73 10.46 8.42
C GLY A 163 14.32 11.06 8.25
N SER A 164 13.66 10.87 7.10
CA SER A 164 12.29 11.35 6.90
C SER A 164 11.24 10.57 7.72
N GLY A 165 11.53 9.35 8.09
CA GLY A 165 10.63 8.46 8.82
C GLY A 165 10.44 7.12 8.12
N ILE A 166 9.63 6.25 8.74
CA ILE A 166 9.35 4.91 8.21
C ILE A 166 8.37 4.99 7.02
N ILE A 167 8.65 4.22 5.96
CA ILE A 167 7.83 4.16 4.74
C ILE A 167 6.34 3.97 5.03
N HIS A 168 5.98 3.06 5.94
CA HIS A 168 4.58 2.71 6.19
C HIS A 168 3.76 3.88 6.71
N GLN A 169 4.36 4.70 7.60
CA GLN A 169 3.70 5.87 8.14
C GLN A 169 3.63 7.01 7.13
N ILE A 170 4.72 7.23 6.39
CA ILE A 170 4.76 8.24 5.33
C ILE A 170 3.71 7.95 4.25
N VAL A 171 3.61 6.69 3.82
CA VAL A 171 2.63 6.28 2.80
C VAL A 171 1.20 6.43 3.33
N LEU A 172 0.94 6.02 4.57
CA LEU A 172 -0.37 6.17 5.20
C LEU A 172 -0.80 7.64 5.26
N GLU A 173 0.09 8.54 5.68
CA GLU A 173 -0.22 9.95 5.91
C GLU A 173 -0.32 10.78 4.62
N ASN A 174 0.44 10.42 3.59
CA ASN A 174 0.59 11.28 2.42
C ASN A 174 -0.09 10.74 1.16
N TYR A 175 -0.29 9.42 1.05
CA TYR A 175 -0.66 8.81 -0.22
C TYR A 175 -1.86 7.88 -0.15
N ALA A 176 -2.12 7.26 0.98
CA ALA A 176 -3.25 6.35 1.11
C ALA A 176 -4.58 7.11 1.03
N ALA A 177 -5.50 6.57 0.25
CA ALA A 177 -6.87 7.07 0.15
C ALA A 177 -7.83 5.90 -0.18
N PRO A 178 -9.10 5.97 0.26
CA PRO A 178 -10.07 4.94 -0.06
C PRO A 178 -10.18 4.70 -1.56
N GLY A 179 -10.19 3.45 -1.97
CA GLY A 179 -10.39 3.07 -3.37
C GLY A 179 -9.13 2.89 -4.21
N LEU A 180 -7.95 3.28 -3.74
CA LEU A 180 -6.69 3.06 -4.46
C LEU A 180 -6.24 1.60 -4.43
N LEU A 181 -5.54 1.18 -5.49
CA LEU A 181 -4.75 -0.04 -5.54
C LEU A 181 -3.26 0.33 -5.57
N MET A 182 -2.56 0.01 -4.48
CA MET A 182 -1.17 0.38 -4.28
C MET A 182 -0.29 -0.88 -4.17
N LEU A 183 0.88 -0.82 -4.79
CA LEU A 183 1.93 -1.81 -4.55
C LEU A 183 3.07 -1.19 -3.74
N GLY A 184 3.79 -2.03 -3.01
CA GLY A 184 5.01 -1.60 -2.34
C GLY A 184 6.00 -2.74 -2.16
N THR A 185 7.29 -2.42 -2.23
CA THR A 185 8.36 -3.41 -2.13
C THR A 185 8.71 -3.79 -0.70
N ASP A 186 7.70 -3.77 0.16
CA ASP A 186 7.81 -4.13 1.57
C ASP A 186 6.60 -4.97 2.00
N SER A 187 6.83 -6.00 2.82
CA SER A 187 5.79 -6.91 3.31
C SER A 187 4.73 -6.22 4.17
N HIS A 188 5.05 -5.07 4.79
CA HIS A 188 4.14 -4.26 5.60
C HIS A 188 3.47 -3.11 4.83
N THR A 189 3.61 -3.08 3.50
CA THR A 189 2.84 -2.18 2.61
C THR A 189 1.33 -2.19 2.92
N PRO A 190 0.71 -3.33 3.30
CA PRO A 190 -0.70 -3.38 3.70
C PRO A 190 -1.11 -2.40 4.82
N ASN A 191 -0.17 -1.83 5.57
CA ASN A 191 -0.44 -0.75 6.54
C ASN A 191 -1.31 0.37 5.96
N ALA A 192 -1.07 0.75 4.71
CA ALA A 192 -1.83 1.79 4.02
C ALA A 192 -3.31 1.44 3.83
N SER A 193 -3.66 0.15 3.82
CA SER A 193 -5.07 -0.30 3.70
C SER A 193 -5.94 0.14 4.88
N GLY A 194 -5.34 0.55 6.00
CA GLY A 194 -6.06 1.17 7.12
C GLY A 194 -6.83 2.43 6.75
N LEU A 195 -6.54 3.06 5.60
CA LEU A 195 -7.31 4.17 5.02
C LEU A 195 -8.20 3.75 3.84
N GLY A 196 -8.58 2.47 3.75
CA GLY A 196 -9.60 2.01 2.80
C GLY A 196 -9.11 1.80 1.37
N CYS A 197 -7.80 1.78 1.12
CA CYS A 197 -7.20 1.31 -0.13
C CYS A 197 -6.93 -0.21 -0.09
N LEU A 198 -6.53 -0.79 -1.22
CA LEU A 198 -5.85 -2.08 -1.26
C LEU A 198 -4.36 -1.83 -1.47
N ALA A 199 -3.57 -2.05 -0.43
CA ALA A 199 -2.12 -1.94 -0.50
C ALA A 199 -1.50 -3.34 -0.34
N ILE A 200 -0.64 -3.73 -1.26
CA ILE A 200 -0.12 -5.10 -1.36
C ILE A 200 1.41 -5.06 -1.43
N GLY A 201 2.05 -5.88 -0.58
CA GLY A 201 3.49 -6.07 -0.60
C GLY A 201 3.91 -7.01 -1.75
N VAL A 202 4.90 -6.58 -2.53
CA VAL A 202 5.38 -7.30 -3.73
C VAL A 202 6.88 -7.33 -3.82
N GLY A 203 7.41 -8.13 -4.73
CA GLY A 203 8.83 -8.18 -5.05
C GLY A 203 9.31 -7.07 -6.00
N GLY A 204 10.62 -6.98 -6.19
CA GLY A 204 11.21 -5.97 -7.08
C GLY A 204 10.78 -6.09 -8.54
N ALA A 205 10.52 -7.29 -9.05
CA ALA A 205 10.05 -7.50 -10.42
C ALA A 205 8.65 -6.88 -10.63
N ASP A 206 7.72 -7.12 -9.71
CA ASP A 206 6.38 -6.52 -9.75
C ASP A 206 6.44 -4.98 -9.68
N ALA A 207 7.43 -4.45 -8.94
CA ALA A 207 7.66 -3.01 -8.90
C ALA A 207 8.07 -2.45 -10.26
N VAL A 208 8.88 -3.19 -11.03
CA VAL A 208 9.25 -2.78 -12.40
C VAL A 208 8.03 -2.83 -13.32
N ASP A 209 7.19 -3.84 -13.22
CA ASP A 209 5.93 -3.92 -13.97
C ASP A 209 5.05 -2.72 -13.67
N ALA A 210 4.91 -2.32 -12.40
CA ALA A 210 4.18 -1.12 -12.02
C ALA A 210 4.81 0.15 -12.62
N LEU A 211 6.15 0.31 -12.53
CA LEU A 211 6.85 1.48 -13.08
C LEU A 211 6.70 1.63 -14.59
N THR A 212 6.52 0.52 -15.30
CA THR A 212 6.33 0.49 -16.77
C THR A 212 4.88 0.50 -17.21
N ALA A 213 3.91 0.51 -16.26
CA ALA A 213 2.48 0.28 -16.49
C ALA A 213 2.20 -1.04 -17.22
N THR A 214 3.06 -2.03 -17.06
CA THR A 214 2.76 -3.41 -17.45
C THR A 214 1.63 -3.92 -16.57
N PRO A 215 0.63 -4.65 -17.13
CA PRO A 215 -0.45 -5.21 -16.33
C PRO A 215 0.10 -6.06 -15.17
N TRP A 216 -0.26 -5.71 -13.94
CA TRP A 216 0.12 -6.54 -12.80
C TRP A 216 -0.82 -7.73 -12.68
N GLU A 217 -0.28 -8.94 -12.72
CA GLU A 217 -1.05 -10.16 -12.71
C GLU A 217 -1.16 -10.72 -11.28
N LEU A 218 -2.39 -10.76 -10.78
CA LEU A 218 -2.71 -11.32 -9.46
C LEU A 218 -3.66 -12.50 -9.61
N LEU A 219 -3.29 -13.68 -9.08
CA LEU A 219 -4.27 -14.74 -8.89
C LEU A 219 -5.37 -14.22 -7.95
N ALA A 220 -6.59 -14.12 -8.45
CA ALA A 220 -7.72 -13.52 -7.73
C ALA A 220 -7.82 -14.09 -6.31
N PRO A 221 -7.59 -13.28 -5.26
CA PRO A 221 -7.59 -13.78 -3.90
C PRO A 221 -8.99 -14.27 -3.48
N LYS A 222 -9.02 -15.25 -2.61
CA LYS A 222 -10.23 -15.56 -1.85
C LYS A 222 -10.47 -14.46 -0.83
N VAL A 223 -11.68 -14.40 -0.29
CA VAL A 223 -12.02 -13.39 0.74
C VAL A 223 -12.34 -14.10 2.04
N LEU A 224 -11.62 -13.71 3.09
CA LEU A 224 -11.89 -14.12 4.46
C LEU A 224 -12.59 -12.97 5.19
N GLY A 225 -13.87 -13.14 5.53
CA GLY A 225 -14.64 -12.11 6.24
C GLY A 225 -14.41 -12.18 7.75
N VAL A 226 -14.03 -11.05 8.35
CA VAL A 226 -13.91 -10.89 9.81
C VAL A 226 -14.97 -9.92 10.31
N HIS A 227 -15.96 -10.43 11.04
CA HIS A 227 -17.05 -9.64 11.58
C HIS A 227 -16.69 -9.10 12.96
N LEU A 228 -16.52 -7.78 13.06
CA LEU A 228 -16.27 -7.08 14.32
C LEU A 228 -17.57 -6.51 14.88
N HIS A 229 -17.91 -6.93 16.09
CA HIS A 229 -19.06 -6.42 16.84
C HIS A 229 -18.65 -5.96 18.24
N GLY A 230 -19.45 -5.09 18.87
CA GLY A 230 -19.13 -4.51 20.15
C GLY A 230 -18.03 -3.44 20.07
N LYS A 231 -17.28 -3.27 21.13
CA LYS A 231 -16.16 -2.33 21.25
C LYS A 231 -15.05 -2.92 22.11
N LEU A 232 -13.81 -2.45 21.87
CA LEU A 232 -12.68 -2.85 22.72
C LEU A 232 -12.87 -2.38 24.17
N SER A 233 -12.38 -3.18 25.12
CA SER A 233 -12.26 -2.74 26.49
C SER A 233 -11.19 -1.65 26.64
N PRO A 234 -11.20 -0.82 27.71
CA PRO A 234 -10.24 0.27 27.87
C PRO A 234 -8.76 -0.14 27.85
N TRP A 235 -8.46 -1.40 28.16
CA TRP A 235 -7.09 -1.93 28.21
C TRP A 235 -6.68 -2.68 26.93
N CYS A 236 -7.57 -2.75 25.95
CA CYS A 236 -7.30 -3.41 24.66
C CYS A 236 -7.06 -2.37 23.54
N SER A 237 -6.26 -2.75 22.58
CA SER A 237 -5.94 -1.99 21.40
C SER A 237 -6.35 -2.75 20.13
N ALA A 238 -6.30 -2.10 18.98
CA ALA A 238 -6.51 -2.77 17.70
C ALA A 238 -5.47 -3.89 17.42
N LYS A 239 -4.28 -3.80 18.06
CA LYS A 239 -3.27 -4.85 17.97
C LYS A 239 -3.75 -6.17 18.62
N ASP A 240 -4.52 -6.10 19.69
CA ASP A 240 -5.07 -7.31 20.32
C ASP A 240 -6.04 -8.05 19.41
N VAL A 241 -6.77 -7.32 18.55
CA VAL A 241 -7.66 -7.92 17.55
C VAL A 241 -6.88 -8.76 16.55
N ILE A 242 -5.82 -8.20 15.96
CA ILE A 242 -5.03 -8.94 14.97
C ILE A 242 -4.19 -10.05 15.61
N LEU A 243 -3.72 -9.89 16.85
CA LEU A 243 -3.02 -10.94 17.59
C LEU A 243 -3.95 -12.12 17.90
N HIS A 244 -5.20 -11.84 18.29
CA HIS A 244 -6.21 -12.88 18.47
C HIS A 244 -6.47 -13.64 17.16
N LEU A 245 -6.66 -12.90 16.07
CA LEU A 245 -6.86 -13.49 14.75
C LEU A 245 -5.65 -14.32 14.30
N ALA A 246 -4.43 -13.87 14.58
CA ALA A 246 -3.20 -14.60 14.30
C ALA A 246 -3.10 -15.90 15.13
N GLY A 247 -3.60 -15.89 16.35
CA GLY A 247 -3.71 -17.09 17.19
C GLY A 247 -4.63 -18.15 16.58
N GLU A 248 -5.75 -17.73 15.99
CA GLU A 248 -6.73 -18.63 15.36
C GLU A 248 -6.28 -19.10 13.97
N LEU A 249 -5.78 -18.20 13.13
CA LEU A 249 -5.43 -18.51 11.75
C LEU A 249 -4.02 -19.08 11.57
N THR A 250 -3.14 -18.85 12.55
CA THR A 250 -1.71 -19.15 12.44
C THR A 250 -1.03 -18.39 11.28
N VAL A 251 0.24 -18.68 11.02
CA VAL A 251 1.05 -17.99 9.97
C VAL A 251 0.66 -18.32 8.52
N ARG A 252 -0.27 -19.23 8.30
CA ARG A 252 -0.67 -19.68 6.95
C ARG A 252 -2.16 -19.55 6.66
N GLY A 253 -2.97 -19.23 7.65
CA GLY A 253 -4.43 -19.22 7.50
C GLY A 253 -4.95 -18.15 6.55
N GLY A 254 -4.20 -17.07 6.34
CA GLY A 254 -4.51 -16.01 5.39
C GLY A 254 -3.94 -16.20 3.98
N THR A 255 -3.18 -17.27 3.72
CA THR A 255 -2.50 -17.46 2.44
C THR A 255 -3.49 -17.54 1.27
N GLY A 256 -3.34 -16.65 0.29
CA GLY A 256 -4.24 -16.54 -0.86
C GLY A 256 -5.59 -15.87 -0.55
N TYR A 257 -5.70 -15.22 0.59
CA TYR A 257 -6.89 -14.46 0.99
C TYR A 257 -6.60 -12.96 1.13
N ILE A 258 -7.63 -12.16 0.84
CA ILE A 258 -7.78 -10.83 1.40
C ILE A 258 -8.65 -10.96 2.66
N VAL A 259 -8.20 -10.37 3.77
CA VAL A 259 -8.98 -10.32 5.02
C VAL A 259 -9.88 -9.10 4.96
N GLU A 260 -11.18 -9.30 4.78
CA GLU A 260 -12.16 -8.22 4.71
C GLU A 260 -12.86 -8.05 6.06
N TYR A 261 -12.59 -6.92 6.72
CA TYR A 261 -13.20 -6.60 8.01
C TYR A 261 -14.52 -5.85 7.81
N PHE A 262 -15.52 -6.20 8.60
CA PHE A 262 -16.84 -5.58 8.55
C PHE A 262 -17.56 -5.61 9.90
N GLY A 263 -18.67 -4.90 10.01
CA GLY A 263 -19.50 -4.87 11.20
C GLY A 263 -19.39 -3.56 12.00
N ALA A 264 -20.28 -3.41 13.00
CA ALA A 264 -20.40 -2.18 13.76
C ALA A 264 -19.17 -1.87 14.64
N GLY A 265 -18.42 -2.90 15.05
CA GLY A 265 -17.20 -2.74 15.84
C GLY A 265 -16.11 -1.93 15.14
N LEU A 266 -16.06 -1.95 13.80
CA LEU A 266 -15.10 -1.12 13.04
C LEU A 266 -15.24 0.37 13.30
N GLN A 267 -16.46 0.87 13.51
CA GLN A 267 -16.73 2.29 13.76
C GLN A 267 -16.13 2.80 15.08
N THR A 268 -15.71 1.88 15.95
CA THR A 268 -15.12 2.20 17.26
C THR A 268 -13.59 2.26 17.21
N LEU A 269 -12.97 1.90 16.09
CA LEU A 269 -11.53 1.84 15.92
C LEU A 269 -11.00 3.08 15.20
N PRO A 270 -9.86 3.64 15.65
CA PRO A 270 -9.20 4.72 14.93
C PRO A 270 -8.57 4.21 13.63
N ALA A 271 -8.39 5.09 12.64
CA ALA A 271 -7.76 4.75 11.37
C ALA A 271 -6.34 4.14 11.55
N THR A 272 -5.56 4.65 12.49
CA THR A 272 -4.24 4.09 12.84
C THR A 272 -4.34 2.68 13.44
N GLY A 273 -5.44 2.37 14.13
CA GLY A 273 -5.72 1.02 14.61
C GLY A 273 -6.02 0.06 13.46
N LEU A 274 -6.79 0.48 12.47
CA LEU A 274 -7.04 -0.30 11.25
C LEU A 274 -5.75 -0.52 10.48
N ALA A 275 -4.87 0.49 10.38
CA ALA A 275 -3.54 0.38 9.80
C ALA A 275 -2.68 -0.67 10.52
N THR A 276 -2.71 -0.69 11.87
CA THR A 276 -2.01 -1.70 12.68
C THR A 276 -2.52 -3.12 12.38
N MET A 277 -3.83 -3.31 12.28
CA MET A 277 -4.41 -4.61 11.93
C MET A 277 -3.99 -5.07 10.53
N SER A 278 -4.02 -4.17 9.56
CA SER A 278 -3.60 -4.45 8.19
C SER A 278 -2.09 -4.72 8.07
N ASN A 279 -1.28 -3.94 8.80
CA ASN A 279 0.17 -4.10 8.86
C ASN A 279 0.57 -5.53 9.23
N MET A 280 -0.09 -6.09 10.25
CA MET A 280 0.16 -7.45 10.74
C MET A 280 -0.55 -8.54 9.91
N GLY A 281 -1.18 -8.21 8.81
CA GLY A 281 -1.74 -9.19 7.87
C GLY A 281 -0.68 -10.10 7.24
N ALA A 282 0.55 -9.60 7.10
CA ALA A 282 1.69 -10.38 6.59
C ALA A 282 2.01 -11.59 7.49
N GLU A 283 1.89 -11.45 8.81
CA GLU A 283 2.19 -12.50 9.79
C GLU A 283 1.22 -13.68 9.74
N ILE A 284 0.01 -13.46 9.22
CA ILE A 284 -0.95 -14.53 8.96
C ILE A 284 -0.94 -15.01 7.51
N GLY A 285 -0.03 -14.49 6.68
CA GLY A 285 0.13 -14.84 5.28
C GLY A 285 -0.93 -14.25 4.34
N ALA A 286 -1.72 -13.27 4.79
CA ALA A 286 -2.74 -12.64 3.97
C ALA A 286 -2.11 -11.79 2.84
N THR A 287 -2.77 -11.78 1.68
CA THR A 287 -2.37 -10.90 0.56
C THR A 287 -2.45 -9.43 0.96
N THR A 288 -3.53 -9.04 1.61
CA THR A 288 -3.76 -7.72 2.22
C THR A 288 -5.03 -7.76 3.07
N SER A 289 -5.38 -6.59 3.64
CA SER A 289 -6.64 -6.38 4.35
C SER A 289 -7.51 -5.35 3.65
N ALA A 290 -8.82 -5.44 3.81
CA ALA A 290 -9.78 -4.47 3.28
C ALA A 290 -10.71 -3.97 4.39
N PHE A 291 -10.87 -2.65 4.46
CA PHE A 291 -11.75 -1.98 5.42
C PHE A 291 -12.73 -1.07 4.69
N PRO A 292 -14.02 -1.12 5.00
CA PRO A 292 -14.96 -0.13 4.51
C PRO A 292 -14.61 1.25 5.08
N TYR A 293 -14.95 2.30 4.34
CA TYR A 293 -14.77 3.67 4.81
C TYR A 293 -15.45 3.90 6.16
N THR A 294 -14.71 4.52 7.07
CA THR A 294 -15.22 4.99 8.37
C THR A 294 -14.96 6.48 8.52
N PRO A 295 -15.76 7.21 9.32
CA PRO A 295 -15.52 8.63 9.58
C PRO A 295 -14.12 8.93 10.15
N ALA A 296 -13.53 7.97 10.87
CA ALA A 296 -12.18 8.09 11.41
C ALA A 296 -11.08 8.17 10.32
N MET A 297 -11.37 7.73 9.09
CA MET A 297 -10.45 7.84 7.95
C MET A 297 -10.44 9.24 7.33
N GLY A 298 -11.54 9.99 7.47
CA GLY A 298 -11.65 11.37 7.00
C GLY A 298 -11.04 12.38 7.97
#